data_3dd520f820fcb5c8806cc2555b73446a
#
_entry.id   3dd520f820fcb5c8806cc2555b73446a
#
_cell.length_a   1.000
_cell.length_b   1.000
_cell.length_c   1.000
_cell.angle_alpha   90.00
_cell.angle_beta   90.00
_cell.angle_gamma   90.00
#
_symmetry.space_group_name_H-M   'P 1'
#
loop_
_entity.id
_entity.type
_entity.pdbx_description
1 polymer ?
#
loop_
_entity_poly.entity_id
_entity_poly.type
_entity_poly.pdbx_seq_one_letter_code
_entity_poly.pdbx_strand_id
1 'polypeptide(L)'
;MSSVNEQPYDDWADIYDRVYAYLDYDLPFYVQQATASGGPVLEMGCGTGRVSLAIAEAGIQTVGVDISPRMVEEADRKAMDAGLSRKASFQAGDMLDAQAAGPFSLVVFPFRSFQSMLTVEDQKRALANASAHLAQGGMLALDVFAPDIEQLGNARDEAVAFHVRDVEQPDGGRIVVWGQNLWDGVDQVNSARLIIEDVSPTGVVTQRLYRDFDLRYTFRYEMQHLLALCGFVVEALYGDFEGGPITEHSDDMVWLARKR
;
A
#
# COMPACT_ATOMS: atom_id res chain seq x y z
N MET A 1 12.02 20.58 16.34
CA MET A 1 10.62 20.21 16.35
C MET A 1 10.12 20.47 14.93
N SER A 2 10.21 19.49 14.05
CA SER A 2 9.63 19.54 12.72
C SER A 2 8.12 19.34 12.87
N SER A 3 7.32 20.22 12.29
CA SER A 3 5.87 20.02 12.18
C SER A 3 5.67 18.72 11.41
N VAL A 4 5.17 17.69 12.07
CA VAL A 4 4.68 16.47 11.41
C VAL A 4 3.64 16.95 10.40
N ASN A 5 3.89 16.73 9.13
CA ASN A 5 2.94 17.06 8.07
C ASN A 5 1.70 16.18 8.33
N GLU A 6 0.55 16.77 8.64
CA GLU A 6 -0.67 16.03 8.98
C GLU A 6 -1.19 15.18 7.81
N GLN A 7 -0.67 15.37 6.59
CA GLN A 7 -1.01 14.60 5.39
C GLN A 7 0.25 14.37 4.52
N PRO A 8 1.13 13.45 4.91
CA PRO A 8 2.42 13.26 4.23
C PRO A 8 2.28 12.86 2.75
N TYR A 9 1.15 12.30 2.33
CA TYR A 9 0.92 11.83 0.97
C TYR A 9 0.36 12.88 0.01
N ASP A 10 -0.12 14.04 0.49
CA ASP A 10 -0.60 15.11 -0.40
C ASP A 10 0.49 15.62 -1.35
N ASP A 11 1.72 15.73 -0.85
CA ASP A 11 2.87 16.15 -1.65
C ASP A 11 3.34 15.08 -2.65
N TRP A 12 2.80 13.86 -2.56
CA TRP A 12 3.13 12.77 -3.47
C TRP A 12 2.27 12.71 -4.72
N ALA A 13 1.03 13.23 -4.67
CA ALA A 13 0.03 13.02 -5.71
C ALA A 13 0.54 13.36 -7.12
N ASP A 14 1.34 14.43 -7.26
CA ASP A 14 1.85 14.89 -8.55
C ASP A 14 2.94 13.99 -9.16
N ILE A 15 3.65 13.21 -8.32
CA ILE A 15 4.79 12.41 -8.77
C ILE A 15 4.61 10.91 -8.53
N TYR A 16 3.58 10.52 -7.76
CA TYR A 16 3.39 9.14 -7.30
C TYR A 16 3.36 8.15 -8.46
N ASP A 17 2.52 8.41 -9.46
CA ASP A 17 2.39 7.52 -10.60
C ASP A 17 3.67 7.47 -11.44
N ARG A 18 4.44 8.57 -11.52
CA ARG A 18 5.72 8.58 -12.25
C ARG A 18 6.78 7.73 -11.55
N VAL A 19 6.82 7.79 -10.21
CA VAL A 19 7.77 7.01 -9.39
C VAL A 19 7.41 5.53 -9.37
N TYR A 20 6.11 5.22 -9.32
CA TYR A 20 5.59 3.87 -9.18
C TYR A 20 4.98 3.29 -10.47
N ALA A 21 5.28 3.87 -11.66
CA ALA A 21 4.78 3.42 -12.96
C ALA A 21 5.08 1.94 -13.29
N TYR A 22 6.08 1.35 -12.65
CA TYR A 22 6.48 -0.06 -12.82
C TYR A 22 5.64 -1.03 -11.98
N LEU A 23 4.82 -0.53 -11.07
CA LEU A 23 4.14 -1.32 -10.06
C LEU A 23 2.85 -1.92 -10.64
N ASP A 24 2.95 -3.08 -11.24
CA ASP A 24 1.82 -3.80 -11.85
C ASP A 24 1.78 -5.30 -11.48
N TYR A 25 2.84 -5.83 -10.87
CA TYR A 25 2.99 -7.25 -10.59
C TYR A 25 1.99 -7.79 -9.54
N ASP A 26 1.44 -6.92 -8.67
CA ASP A 26 0.43 -7.27 -7.67
C ASP A 26 -1.01 -7.18 -8.20
N LEU A 27 -1.25 -6.43 -9.30
CA LEU A 27 -2.59 -6.22 -9.86
C LEU A 27 -3.32 -7.52 -10.21
N PRO A 28 -2.69 -8.50 -10.88
CA PRO A 28 -3.35 -9.76 -11.20
C PRO A 28 -3.91 -10.48 -9.97
N PHE A 29 -3.17 -10.45 -8.85
CA PHE A 29 -3.60 -11.05 -7.59
C PHE A 29 -4.88 -10.38 -7.05
N TYR A 30 -4.87 -9.05 -6.89
CA TYR A 30 -6.03 -8.32 -6.36
C TYR A 30 -7.25 -8.43 -7.27
N VAL A 31 -7.06 -8.36 -8.59
CA VAL A 31 -8.14 -8.57 -9.58
C VAL A 31 -8.70 -9.99 -9.48
N GLN A 32 -7.87 -11.01 -9.30
CA GLN A 32 -8.30 -12.38 -9.10
C GLN A 32 -9.13 -12.53 -7.83
N GLN A 33 -8.66 -11.98 -6.69
CA GLN A 33 -9.41 -12.03 -5.43
C GLN A 33 -10.75 -11.28 -5.55
N ALA A 34 -10.77 -10.11 -6.19
CA ALA A 34 -11.99 -9.34 -6.42
C ALA A 34 -13.01 -10.12 -7.28
N THR A 35 -12.53 -10.76 -8.36
CA THR A 35 -13.35 -11.59 -9.23
C THR A 35 -13.91 -12.80 -8.50
N ALA A 36 -13.08 -13.50 -7.72
CA ALA A 36 -13.48 -14.66 -6.93
C ALA A 36 -14.50 -14.30 -5.84
N SER A 37 -14.42 -13.11 -5.25
CA SER A 37 -15.36 -12.62 -4.24
C SER A 37 -16.71 -12.20 -4.84
N GLY A 38 -16.77 -11.86 -6.12
CA GLY A 38 -17.95 -11.31 -6.81
C GLY A 38 -18.23 -9.84 -6.50
N GLY A 39 -17.41 -9.17 -5.69
CA GLY A 39 -17.58 -7.77 -5.26
C GLY A 39 -18.85 -7.48 -4.45
N PRO A 40 -19.04 -6.23 -3.99
CA PRO A 40 -18.13 -5.08 -4.16
C PRO A 40 -16.87 -5.18 -3.32
N VAL A 41 -15.85 -4.39 -3.70
CA VAL A 41 -14.54 -4.34 -3.03
C VAL A 41 -14.33 -2.97 -2.37
N LEU A 42 -13.74 -2.97 -1.18
CA LEU A 42 -13.26 -1.77 -0.50
C LEU A 42 -11.74 -1.79 -0.44
N GLU A 43 -11.09 -0.77 -0.97
CA GLU A 43 -9.64 -0.58 -0.87
C GLU A 43 -9.34 0.49 0.18
N MET A 44 -8.50 0.13 1.15
CA MET A 44 -8.01 1.02 2.22
C MET A 44 -6.59 1.47 1.90
N GLY A 45 -6.38 2.80 1.80
CA GLY A 45 -5.14 3.38 1.31
C GLY A 45 -5.02 3.29 -0.21
N CYS A 46 -6.05 3.75 -0.93
CA CYS A 46 -6.12 3.55 -2.39
C CYS A 46 -5.14 4.42 -3.20
N GLY A 47 -4.54 5.44 -2.58
CA GLY A 47 -3.67 6.37 -3.29
C GLY A 47 -4.36 6.95 -4.54
N THR A 48 -3.65 6.95 -5.65
CA THR A 48 -4.17 7.40 -6.96
C THR A 48 -5.05 6.36 -7.68
N GLY A 49 -5.54 5.33 -6.96
CA GLY A 49 -6.54 4.38 -7.43
C GLY A 49 -6.00 3.22 -8.28
N ARG A 50 -4.72 2.91 -8.27
CA ARG A 50 -4.08 1.89 -9.13
C ARG A 50 -4.78 0.52 -9.07
N VAL A 51 -5.00 -0.02 -7.87
CA VAL A 51 -5.64 -1.34 -7.69
C VAL A 51 -7.14 -1.25 -7.91
N SER A 52 -7.81 -0.24 -7.35
CA SER A 52 -9.25 -0.02 -7.56
C SER A 52 -9.63 0.10 -9.03
N LEU A 53 -8.83 0.83 -9.83
CA LEU A 53 -9.09 0.97 -11.26
C LEU A 53 -8.93 -0.34 -12.01
N ALA A 54 -7.88 -1.14 -11.71
CA ALA A 54 -7.69 -2.46 -12.31
C ALA A 54 -8.85 -3.42 -11.96
N ILE A 55 -9.35 -3.38 -10.73
CA ILE A 55 -10.53 -4.14 -10.30
C ILE A 55 -11.78 -3.67 -11.06
N ALA A 56 -11.95 -2.35 -11.22
CA ALA A 56 -13.08 -1.77 -11.95
C ALA A 56 -13.07 -2.12 -13.45
N GLU A 57 -11.89 -2.17 -14.09
CA GLU A 57 -11.71 -2.63 -15.47
C GLU A 57 -12.13 -4.09 -15.64
N ALA A 58 -11.93 -4.94 -14.64
CA ALA A 58 -12.44 -6.31 -14.61
C ALA A 58 -13.97 -6.39 -14.38
N GLY A 59 -14.66 -5.25 -14.28
CA GLY A 59 -16.11 -5.16 -14.16
C GLY A 59 -16.65 -5.21 -12.73
N ILE A 60 -15.82 -5.27 -11.72
CA ILE A 60 -16.19 -5.34 -10.31
C ILE A 60 -16.33 -3.92 -9.73
N GLN A 61 -17.37 -3.70 -8.92
CA GLN A 61 -17.54 -2.43 -8.21
C GLN A 61 -16.52 -2.29 -7.08
N THR A 62 -15.92 -1.12 -6.99
CA THR A 62 -14.91 -0.81 -5.97
C THR A 62 -15.11 0.58 -5.36
N VAL A 63 -14.80 0.69 -4.10
CA VAL A 63 -14.70 1.96 -3.36
C VAL A 63 -13.28 2.06 -2.82
N GLY A 64 -12.58 3.14 -3.15
CA GLY A 64 -11.26 3.45 -2.59
C GLY A 64 -11.36 4.50 -1.48
N VAL A 65 -10.60 4.31 -0.42
CA VAL A 65 -10.46 5.27 0.68
C VAL A 65 -8.99 5.62 0.82
N ASP A 66 -8.68 6.92 0.87
CA ASP A 66 -7.33 7.40 1.17
C ASP A 66 -7.38 8.64 2.07
N ILE A 67 -6.39 8.78 2.94
CA ILE A 67 -6.30 9.91 3.85
C ILE A 67 -5.99 11.23 3.12
N SER A 68 -5.35 11.17 1.95
CA SER A 68 -4.96 12.31 1.12
C SER A 68 -6.08 12.70 0.14
N PRO A 69 -6.73 13.87 0.32
CA PRO A 69 -7.70 14.38 -0.66
C PRO A 69 -7.12 14.52 -2.07
N ARG A 70 -5.84 14.89 -2.21
CA ARG A 70 -5.19 15.04 -3.52
C ARG A 70 -5.00 13.71 -4.24
N MET A 71 -4.69 12.62 -3.49
CA MET A 71 -4.67 11.27 -4.04
C MET A 71 -6.04 10.85 -4.55
N VAL A 72 -7.08 11.11 -3.76
CA VAL A 72 -8.48 10.84 -4.12
C VAL A 72 -8.91 11.62 -5.37
N GLU A 73 -8.59 12.91 -5.46
CA GLU A 73 -8.87 13.73 -6.65
C GLU A 73 -8.21 13.15 -7.91
N GLU A 74 -6.96 12.69 -7.79
CA GLU A 74 -6.25 12.06 -8.91
C GLU A 74 -6.86 10.71 -9.29
N ALA A 75 -7.28 9.90 -8.31
CA ALA A 75 -7.97 8.63 -8.56
C ALA A 75 -9.32 8.85 -9.27
N ASP A 76 -10.13 9.83 -8.83
CA ASP A 76 -11.39 10.19 -9.48
C ASP A 76 -11.16 10.69 -10.91
N ARG A 77 -10.15 11.53 -11.13
CA ARG A 77 -9.77 12.00 -12.48
C ARG A 77 -9.45 10.82 -13.39
N LYS A 78 -8.61 9.87 -12.94
CA LYS A 78 -8.24 8.68 -13.71
C LYS A 78 -9.45 7.78 -14.00
N ALA A 79 -10.35 7.61 -13.02
CA ALA A 79 -11.60 6.87 -13.22
C ALA A 79 -12.50 7.50 -14.28
N MET A 80 -12.58 8.83 -14.30
CA MET A 80 -13.34 9.59 -15.29
C MET A 80 -12.73 9.45 -16.68
N ASP A 81 -11.41 9.64 -16.80
CA ASP A 81 -10.68 9.55 -18.07
C ASP A 81 -10.77 8.14 -18.69
N ALA A 82 -10.79 7.10 -17.85
CA ALA A 82 -10.93 5.70 -18.26
C ALA A 82 -12.42 5.27 -18.46
N GLY A 83 -13.39 6.13 -18.17
CA GLY A 83 -14.82 5.77 -18.27
C GLY A 83 -15.29 4.80 -17.17
N LEU A 84 -14.58 4.73 -16.05
CA LEU A 84 -14.81 3.78 -14.95
C LEU A 84 -15.63 4.36 -13.79
N SER A 85 -16.06 5.63 -13.82
CA SER A 85 -16.75 6.31 -12.71
C SER A 85 -18.04 5.64 -12.23
N ARG A 86 -18.61 4.69 -13.00
CA ARG A 86 -19.75 3.88 -12.55
C ARG A 86 -19.33 2.64 -11.76
N LYS A 87 -18.06 2.28 -11.79
CA LYS A 87 -17.50 1.06 -11.20
C LYS A 87 -16.54 1.37 -10.06
N ALA A 88 -15.78 2.45 -10.18
CA ALA A 88 -14.86 2.93 -9.16
C ALA A 88 -15.35 4.28 -8.61
N SER A 89 -15.33 4.43 -7.30
CA SER A 89 -15.56 5.69 -6.59
C SER A 89 -14.54 5.83 -5.47
N PHE A 90 -14.16 7.06 -5.18
CA PHE A 90 -13.11 7.34 -4.21
C PHE A 90 -13.59 8.35 -3.18
N GLN A 91 -13.07 8.25 -1.96
CA GLN A 91 -13.40 9.18 -0.89
C GLN A 91 -12.22 9.41 0.04
N ALA A 92 -12.06 10.65 0.48
CA ALA A 92 -11.08 10.98 1.52
C ALA A 92 -11.54 10.44 2.87
N GLY A 93 -10.62 9.80 3.60
CA GLY A 93 -10.90 9.25 4.93
C GLY A 93 -9.72 8.48 5.50
N ASP A 94 -9.69 8.38 6.82
CA ASP A 94 -8.70 7.57 7.53
C ASP A 94 -9.16 6.11 7.57
N MET A 95 -8.29 5.17 7.22
CA MET A 95 -8.59 3.73 7.26
C MET A 95 -8.93 3.22 8.68
N LEU A 96 -8.63 4.02 9.71
CA LEU A 96 -8.99 3.71 11.09
C LEU A 96 -10.48 3.83 11.38
N ASP A 97 -11.22 4.69 10.66
CA ASP A 97 -12.63 4.98 10.96
C ASP A 97 -13.46 5.47 9.75
N ALA A 98 -12.88 5.48 8.55
CA ALA A 98 -13.60 5.85 7.33
C ALA A 98 -14.88 5.03 7.16
N GLN A 99 -15.94 5.69 6.71
CA GLN A 99 -17.23 5.07 6.46
C GLN A 99 -17.46 4.92 4.96
N ALA A 100 -17.69 3.70 4.52
CA ALA A 100 -18.03 3.40 3.14
C ALA A 100 -19.36 2.62 3.08
N ALA A 101 -20.14 2.86 2.03
CA ALA A 101 -21.44 2.21 1.88
C ALA A 101 -21.25 0.74 1.45
N GLY A 102 -21.32 -0.18 2.43
CA GLY A 102 -21.21 -1.63 2.25
C GLY A 102 -22.54 -2.37 2.37
N PRO A 103 -22.55 -3.70 2.57
CA PRO A 103 -21.37 -4.51 2.89
C PRO A 103 -20.52 -4.88 1.66
N PHE A 104 -19.23 -5.14 1.91
CA PHE A 104 -18.26 -5.55 0.89
C PHE A 104 -17.96 -7.05 1.00
N SER A 105 -17.74 -7.72 -0.11
CA SER A 105 -17.31 -9.12 -0.13
C SER A 105 -15.79 -9.27 0.06
N LEU A 106 -15.04 -8.22 -0.26
CA LEU A 106 -13.60 -8.15 -0.11
C LEU A 106 -13.18 -6.76 0.38
N VAL A 107 -12.30 -6.72 1.37
CA VAL A 107 -11.54 -5.52 1.75
C VAL A 107 -10.07 -5.78 1.47
N VAL A 108 -9.39 -4.80 0.87
CA VAL A 108 -7.97 -4.91 0.54
C VAL A 108 -7.14 -3.79 1.14
N PHE A 109 -5.90 -4.10 1.55
CA PHE A 109 -4.86 -3.15 1.93
C PHE A 109 -3.63 -3.42 1.05
N PRO A 110 -3.59 -2.90 -0.18
CA PRO A 110 -2.49 -3.19 -1.09
C PRO A 110 -1.28 -2.30 -0.83
N PHE A 111 -0.16 -2.72 -1.38
CA PHE A 111 1.10 -1.97 -1.41
C PHE A 111 1.51 -1.44 -0.04
N ARG A 112 1.45 -2.35 0.96
CA ARG A 112 1.93 -2.07 2.33
C ARG A 112 1.16 -0.97 3.06
N SER A 113 -0.02 -0.55 2.56
CA SER A 113 -0.82 0.51 3.17
C SER A 113 -1.16 0.22 4.64
N PHE A 114 -1.35 -1.05 5.01
CA PHE A 114 -1.56 -1.46 6.39
C PHE A 114 -0.37 -1.13 7.32
N GLN A 115 0.85 -1.09 6.79
CA GLN A 115 2.06 -0.81 7.59
C GLN A 115 2.20 0.66 8.00
N SER A 116 1.38 1.57 7.46
CA SER A 116 1.27 2.95 7.96
C SER A 116 0.63 3.04 9.35
N MET A 117 0.02 1.94 9.83
CA MET A 117 -0.48 1.83 11.20
C MET A 117 0.68 1.54 12.16
N LEU A 118 1.23 2.60 12.76
CA LEU A 118 2.48 2.53 13.52
C LEU A 118 2.32 1.94 14.92
N THR A 119 1.10 1.86 15.43
CA THR A 119 0.82 1.26 16.75
C THR A 119 -0.05 0.02 16.63
N VAL A 120 0.08 -0.91 17.58
CA VAL A 120 -0.78 -2.09 17.65
C VAL A 120 -2.26 -1.70 17.79
N GLU A 121 -2.53 -0.59 18.46
CA GLU A 121 -3.89 -0.08 18.64
C GLU A 121 -4.50 0.38 17.31
N ASP A 122 -3.72 1.10 16.48
CA ASP A 122 -4.16 1.53 15.16
C ASP A 122 -4.31 0.35 14.21
N GLN A 123 -3.40 -0.62 14.24
CA GLN A 123 -3.54 -1.87 13.49
C GLN A 123 -4.86 -2.60 13.84
N LYS A 124 -5.20 -2.72 15.12
CA LYS A 124 -6.46 -3.30 15.58
C LYS A 124 -7.67 -2.49 15.14
N ARG A 125 -7.60 -1.16 15.20
CA ARG A 125 -8.68 -0.26 14.74
C ARG A 125 -8.90 -0.41 13.24
N ALA A 126 -7.84 -0.38 12.42
CA ALA A 126 -7.94 -0.58 10.98
C ALA A 126 -8.56 -1.94 10.61
N LEU A 127 -8.14 -3.03 11.28
CA LEU A 127 -8.73 -4.35 11.07
C LEU A 127 -10.20 -4.43 11.56
N ALA A 128 -10.53 -3.77 12.66
CA ALA A 128 -11.92 -3.70 13.15
C ALA A 128 -12.81 -2.91 12.17
N ASN A 129 -12.29 -1.81 11.61
CA ASN A 129 -12.98 -1.03 10.58
C ASN A 129 -13.18 -1.86 9.30
N ALA A 130 -12.16 -2.54 8.82
CA ALA A 130 -12.26 -3.48 7.70
C ALA A 130 -13.32 -4.56 7.96
N SER A 131 -13.29 -5.17 9.16
CA SER A 131 -14.28 -6.18 9.56
C SER A 131 -15.71 -5.61 9.59
N ALA A 132 -15.90 -4.38 10.07
CA ALA A 132 -17.22 -3.73 10.10
C ALA A 132 -17.83 -3.55 8.70
N HIS A 133 -16.98 -3.30 7.69
CA HIS A 133 -17.40 -3.13 6.30
C HIS A 133 -17.59 -4.45 5.56
N LEU A 134 -16.95 -5.54 5.99
CA LEU A 134 -17.08 -6.85 5.36
C LEU A 134 -18.43 -7.49 5.64
N ALA A 135 -19.01 -8.08 4.61
CA ALA A 135 -20.11 -9.03 4.76
C ALA A 135 -19.71 -10.22 5.66
N GLN A 136 -20.68 -10.93 6.20
CA GLN A 136 -20.40 -12.17 6.94
C GLN A 136 -19.70 -13.17 6.02
N GLY A 137 -18.56 -13.71 6.47
CA GLY A 137 -17.73 -14.59 5.66
C GLY A 137 -16.96 -13.92 4.54
N GLY A 138 -16.98 -12.57 4.47
CA GLY A 138 -16.19 -11.80 3.52
C GLY A 138 -14.69 -11.94 3.73
N MET A 139 -13.91 -11.59 2.72
CA MET A 139 -12.46 -11.76 2.69
C MET A 139 -11.72 -10.46 2.96
N LEU A 140 -10.62 -10.57 3.66
CA LEU A 140 -9.57 -9.56 3.78
C LEU A 140 -8.36 -10.03 2.99
N ALA A 141 -7.80 -9.17 2.14
CA ALA A 141 -6.50 -9.39 1.52
C ALA A 141 -5.56 -8.20 1.84
N LEU A 142 -4.36 -8.49 2.26
CA LEU A 142 -3.36 -7.45 2.52
C LEU A 142 -1.96 -7.97 2.23
N ASP A 143 -1.08 -7.07 1.83
CA ASP A 143 0.34 -7.34 1.73
C ASP A 143 1.14 -6.45 2.69
N VAL A 144 2.20 -7.02 3.22
CA VAL A 144 3.23 -6.34 4.02
C VAL A 144 4.59 -6.84 3.57
N PHE A 145 5.62 -6.00 3.63
CA PHE A 145 6.96 -6.52 3.35
C PHE A 145 7.38 -7.53 4.43
N ALA A 146 8.10 -8.57 4.02
CA ALA A 146 8.70 -9.52 4.94
C ALA A 146 9.92 -8.87 5.60
N PRO A 147 10.01 -8.81 6.96
CA PRO A 147 11.16 -8.23 7.62
C PRO A 147 12.44 -9.01 7.31
N ASP A 148 13.42 -8.33 6.72
CA ASP A 148 14.74 -8.89 6.45
C ASP A 148 15.60 -8.88 7.72
N ILE A 149 15.85 -10.05 8.28
CA ILE A 149 16.60 -10.22 9.53
C ILE A 149 18.05 -9.74 9.39
N GLU A 150 18.65 -9.88 8.21
CA GLU A 150 20.02 -9.41 7.97
C GLU A 150 20.07 -7.88 7.94
N GLN A 151 19.12 -7.23 7.26
CA GLN A 151 19.01 -5.77 7.28
C GLN A 151 18.75 -5.25 8.68
N LEU A 152 17.84 -5.86 9.43
CA LEU A 152 17.56 -5.50 10.83
C LEU A 152 18.78 -5.69 11.74
N GLY A 153 19.52 -6.79 11.56
CA GLY A 153 20.74 -7.07 12.32
C GLY A 153 21.89 -6.13 11.98
N ASN A 154 21.93 -5.59 10.78
CA ASN A 154 22.92 -4.63 10.28
C ASN A 154 22.47 -3.17 10.40
N ALA A 155 21.28 -2.93 10.97
CA ALA A 155 20.75 -1.58 11.17
C ALA A 155 21.76 -0.71 11.94
N ARG A 156 22.03 0.47 11.40
CA ARG A 156 22.94 1.45 11.98
C ARG A 156 22.16 2.71 12.34
N ASP A 157 22.71 3.49 13.26
CA ASP A 157 22.15 4.78 13.67
C ASP A 157 22.14 5.82 12.53
N GLU A 158 22.84 5.55 11.44
CA GLU A 158 22.91 6.43 10.27
C GLU A 158 22.31 5.77 9.04
N ALA A 159 21.33 6.43 8.46
CA ALA A 159 20.72 6.01 7.20
C ALA A 159 21.68 6.22 6.03
N VAL A 160 22.08 5.13 5.38
CA VAL A 160 22.91 5.16 4.17
C VAL A 160 21.99 5.13 2.96
N ALA A 161 22.20 6.06 2.00
CA ALA A 161 21.45 6.05 0.76
C ALA A 161 21.87 4.87 -0.12
N PHE A 162 20.89 4.16 -0.65
CA PHE A 162 21.06 3.07 -1.62
C PHE A 162 20.21 3.34 -2.86
N HIS A 163 20.70 2.91 -4.01
CA HIS A 163 19.96 3.03 -5.27
C HIS A 163 18.76 2.06 -5.26
N VAL A 164 17.57 2.60 -5.52
CA VAL A 164 16.34 1.81 -5.62
C VAL A 164 16.08 1.45 -7.08
N ARG A 165 16.01 2.46 -7.97
CA ARG A 165 15.74 2.27 -9.41
C ARG A 165 15.95 3.52 -10.23
N ASP A 166 15.97 3.34 -11.55
CA ASP A 166 15.79 4.39 -12.55
C ASP A 166 14.44 4.18 -13.27
N VAL A 167 13.75 5.27 -13.57
CA VAL A 167 12.51 5.28 -14.37
C VAL A 167 12.74 6.17 -15.59
N GLU A 168 12.83 5.56 -16.77
CA GLU A 168 13.02 6.29 -18.02
C GLU A 168 11.85 7.24 -18.33
N GLN A 169 12.15 8.42 -18.85
CA GLN A 169 11.16 9.41 -19.20
C GLN A 169 11.06 9.56 -20.73
N PRO A 170 9.87 9.95 -21.26
CA PRO A 170 9.66 10.07 -22.72
C PRO A 170 10.56 11.07 -23.42
N ASP A 171 11.11 12.04 -22.72
CA ASP A 171 12.02 13.07 -23.23
C ASP A 171 13.49 12.59 -23.30
N GLY A 172 13.77 11.34 -22.90
CA GLY A 172 15.10 10.75 -22.82
C GLY A 172 15.85 11.08 -21.52
N GLY A 173 15.21 11.78 -20.59
CA GLY A 173 15.66 11.90 -19.21
C GLY A 173 15.26 10.67 -18.38
N ARG A 174 15.56 10.71 -17.09
CA ARG A 174 15.13 9.66 -16.14
C ARG A 174 14.84 10.23 -14.77
N ILE A 175 14.01 9.52 -14.01
CA ILE A 175 13.91 9.71 -12.58
C ILE A 175 14.82 8.67 -11.92
N VAL A 176 15.71 9.12 -11.04
CA VAL A 176 16.55 8.25 -10.20
C VAL A 176 15.98 8.26 -8.79
N VAL A 177 15.67 7.09 -8.26
CA VAL A 177 15.12 6.93 -6.92
C VAL A 177 16.16 6.29 -6.02
N TRP A 178 16.46 6.97 -4.91
CA TRP A 178 17.30 6.46 -3.83
C TRP A 178 16.46 6.23 -2.59
N GLY A 179 16.81 5.24 -1.80
CA GLY A 179 16.19 4.94 -0.51
C GLY A 179 17.17 5.17 0.64
N GLN A 180 16.63 5.55 1.79
CA GLN A 180 17.29 5.50 3.08
C GLN A 180 16.33 4.86 4.07
N ASN A 181 16.81 3.96 4.92
CA ASN A 181 16.02 3.32 5.97
C ASN A 181 16.70 3.53 7.32
N LEU A 182 15.90 3.85 8.32
CA LEU A 182 16.31 3.87 9.71
C LEU A 182 15.37 2.94 10.49
N TRP A 183 15.92 1.86 11.01
CA TRP A 183 15.15 0.80 11.66
C TRP A 183 15.16 0.96 13.17
N ASP A 184 13.97 1.08 13.77
CA ASP A 184 13.75 0.95 15.20
C ASP A 184 13.33 -0.50 15.50
N GLY A 185 14.21 -1.25 16.18
CA GLY A 185 13.95 -2.64 16.55
C GLY A 185 13.05 -2.80 17.77
N VAL A 186 12.83 -1.74 18.54
CA VAL A 186 11.97 -1.76 19.74
C VAL A 186 10.52 -1.51 19.35
N ASP A 187 10.27 -0.42 18.60
CA ASP A 187 8.93 -0.04 18.15
C ASP A 187 8.56 -0.70 16.82
N GLN A 188 9.48 -1.47 16.22
CA GLN A 188 9.29 -2.14 14.93
C GLN A 188 8.91 -1.18 13.81
N VAL A 189 9.53 -0.02 13.76
CA VAL A 189 9.28 1.02 12.75
C VAL A 189 10.49 1.18 11.84
N ASN A 190 10.23 1.25 10.54
CA ASN A 190 11.18 1.72 9.54
C ASN A 190 10.83 3.15 9.16
N SER A 191 11.67 4.12 9.55
CA SER A 191 11.60 5.47 9.04
C SER A 191 12.33 5.53 7.70
N ALA A 192 11.55 5.55 6.63
CA ALA A 192 12.04 5.52 5.26
C ALA A 192 12.05 6.93 4.65
N ARG A 193 13.09 7.20 3.87
CA ARG A 193 13.18 8.39 3.02
C ARG A 193 13.44 7.97 1.60
N LEU A 194 12.62 8.45 0.67
CA LEU A 194 12.96 8.43 -0.75
C LEU A 194 13.56 9.78 -1.17
N ILE A 195 14.65 9.69 -1.92
CA ILE A 195 15.28 10.82 -2.60
C ILE A 195 15.00 10.60 -4.09
N ILE A 196 14.27 11.51 -4.70
CA ILE A 196 13.79 11.41 -6.07
C ILE A 196 14.46 12.50 -6.88
N GLU A 197 15.23 12.12 -7.89
CA GLU A 197 15.98 13.05 -8.74
C GLU A 197 15.46 13.00 -10.17
N ASP A 198 15.05 14.14 -10.71
CA ASP A 198 14.84 14.31 -12.15
C ASP A 198 16.18 14.56 -12.82
N VAL A 199 16.59 13.68 -13.72
CA VAL A 199 17.86 13.74 -14.44
C VAL A 199 17.59 13.99 -15.93
N SER A 200 18.13 15.09 -16.46
CA SER A 200 18.00 15.43 -17.87
C SER A 200 18.68 14.40 -18.79
N PRO A 201 18.38 14.40 -20.11
CA PRO A 201 19.08 13.54 -21.09
C PRO A 201 20.59 13.73 -21.13
N THR A 202 21.09 14.88 -20.65
CA THR A 202 22.52 15.19 -20.56
C THR A 202 23.17 14.74 -19.26
N GLY A 203 22.41 14.07 -18.34
CA GLY A 203 22.90 13.56 -17.07
C GLY A 203 22.96 14.61 -15.94
N VAL A 204 22.30 15.76 -16.10
CA VAL A 204 22.25 16.80 -15.06
C VAL A 204 21.00 16.61 -14.20
N VAL A 205 21.17 16.59 -12.87
CA VAL A 205 20.03 16.62 -11.93
C VAL A 205 19.38 18.00 -11.98
N THR A 206 18.15 18.06 -12.41
CA THR A 206 17.36 19.30 -12.55
C THR A 206 16.47 19.56 -11.35
N GLN A 207 16.03 18.51 -10.65
CA GLN A 207 15.23 18.61 -9.44
C GLN A 207 15.59 17.48 -8.49
N ARG A 208 15.48 17.72 -7.18
CA ARG A 208 15.59 16.69 -6.14
C ARG A 208 14.50 16.92 -5.12
N LEU A 209 13.76 15.86 -4.81
CA LEU A 209 12.69 15.83 -3.82
C LEU A 209 13.00 14.81 -2.72
N TYR A 210 12.53 15.08 -1.54
CA TYR A 210 12.60 14.16 -0.40
C TYR A 210 11.18 13.79 0.01
N ARG A 211 10.96 12.50 0.29
CA ARG A 211 9.68 11.98 0.79
C ARG A 211 9.96 11.06 1.95
N ASP A 212 9.48 11.44 3.11
CA ASP A 212 9.63 10.72 4.36
C ASP A 212 8.32 10.04 4.72
N PHE A 213 8.40 8.80 5.18
CA PHE A 213 7.26 8.06 5.69
C PHE A 213 7.74 6.96 6.64
N ASP A 214 6.86 6.61 7.58
CA ASP A 214 7.12 5.56 8.54
C ASP A 214 6.25 4.34 8.23
N LEU A 215 6.84 3.15 8.36
CA LEU A 215 6.15 1.86 8.19
C LEU A 215 6.47 0.97 9.38
N ARG A 216 5.42 0.45 10.04
CA ARG A 216 5.59 -0.57 11.06
C ARG A 216 5.73 -1.93 10.40
N TYR A 217 6.87 -2.61 10.63
CA TYR A 217 7.03 -3.99 10.18
C TYR A 217 6.46 -4.97 11.20
N THR A 218 5.96 -6.09 10.68
CA THR A 218 5.28 -7.11 11.47
C THR A 218 5.79 -8.47 11.03
N PHE A 219 6.22 -9.31 11.99
CA PHE A 219 6.66 -10.65 11.68
C PHE A 219 5.48 -11.59 11.40
N ARG A 220 5.77 -12.70 10.69
CA ARG A 220 4.77 -13.67 10.26
C ARG A 220 3.78 -14.10 11.34
N TYR A 221 4.28 -14.55 12.47
CA TYR A 221 3.41 -15.07 13.53
C TYR A 221 2.72 -13.96 14.32
N GLU A 222 3.34 -12.80 14.42
CA GLU A 222 2.72 -11.59 14.98
C GLU A 222 1.46 -11.21 14.16
N MET A 223 1.60 -11.09 12.81
CA MET A 223 0.46 -10.81 11.94
C MET A 223 -0.61 -11.90 12.04
N GLN A 224 -0.24 -13.17 12.07
CA GLN A 224 -1.19 -14.26 12.24
C GLN A 224 -2.00 -14.14 13.54
N HIS A 225 -1.33 -13.81 14.65
CA HIS A 225 -2.00 -13.60 15.93
C HIS A 225 -2.85 -12.34 15.95
N LEU A 226 -2.39 -11.25 15.32
CA LEU A 226 -3.13 -10.00 15.20
C LEU A 226 -4.45 -10.21 14.41
N LEU A 227 -4.39 -10.88 13.27
CA LEU A 227 -5.58 -11.23 12.48
C LEU A 227 -6.55 -12.10 13.28
N ALA A 228 -6.06 -13.12 13.96
CA ALA A 228 -6.90 -13.99 14.80
C ALA A 228 -7.56 -13.24 15.96
N LEU A 229 -6.83 -12.33 16.62
CA LEU A 229 -7.32 -11.46 17.68
C LEU A 229 -8.45 -10.54 17.20
N CYS A 230 -8.33 -10.05 15.95
CA CYS A 230 -9.32 -9.17 15.33
C CYS A 230 -10.49 -9.91 14.65
N GLY A 231 -10.63 -11.23 14.89
CA GLY A 231 -11.78 -12.01 14.43
C GLY A 231 -11.65 -12.55 13.00
N PHE A 232 -10.46 -12.61 12.45
CA PHE A 232 -10.19 -13.20 11.14
C PHE A 232 -9.62 -14.61 11.27
N VAL A 233 -9.89 -15.45 10.27
CA VAL A 233 -9.28 -16.77 10.08
C VAL A 233 -8.37 -16.68 8.87
N VAL A 234 -7.08 -16.88 9.05
CA VAL A 234 -6.12 -16.92 7.95
C VAL A 234 -6.41 -18.15 7.08
N GLU A 235 -6.70 -17.94 5.80
CA GLU A 235 -6.90 -18.99 4.80
C GLU A 235 -5.65 -19.28 4.01
N ALA A 236 -4.85 -18.24 3.70
CA ALA A 236 -3.59 -18.39 3.01
C ALA A 236 -2.57 -17.32 3.42
N LEU A 237 -1.31 -17.68 3.29
CA LEU A 237 -0.17 -16.80 3.34
C LEU A 237 0.79 -17.19 2.21
N TYR A 238 1.05 -16.23 1.33
CA TYR A 238 1.96 -16.39 0.20
C TYR A 238 3.20 -15.51 0.40
N GLY A 239 4.32 -15.93 -0.20
CA GLY A 239 5.58 -15.19 -0.23
C GLY A 239 5.72 -14.25 -1.43
N ASP A 240 4.73 -14.27 -2.32
CA ASP A 240 4.63 -13.45 -3.52
C ASP A 240 3.17 -13.32 -3.97
N PHE A 241 2.91 -12.52 -5.02
CA PHE A 241 1.58 -12.30 -5.59
C PHE A 241 1.16 -13.39 -6.62
N GLU A 242 2.04 -14.36 -6.90
CA GLU A 242 1.75 -15.52 -7.77
C GLU A 242 1.23 -16.73 -6.98
N GLY A 243 1.17 -16.62 -5.66
CA GLY A 243 0.70 -17.67 -4.75
C GLY A 243 1.80 -18.64 -4.33
N GLY A 244 3.06 -18.26 -4.50
CA GLY A 244 4.21 -19.02 -4.05
C GLY A 244 4.30 -19.15 -2.52
N PRO A 245 4.99 -20.17 -1.99
CA PRO A 245 5.14 -20.34 -0.55
C PRO A 245 6.06 -19.26 0.03
N ILE A 246 5.80 -18.87 1.28
CA ILE A 246 6.74 -17.99 2.00
C ILE A 246 8.05 -18.72 2.28
N THR A 247 9.15 -18.07 1.98
CA THR A 247 10.53 -18.55 2.19
C THR A 247 11.37 -17.48 2.90
N GLU A 248 12.62 -17.80 3.22
CA GLU A 248 13.58 -16.83 3.77
C GLU A 248 13.98 -15.71 2.78
N HIS A 249 13.66 -15.89 1.49
CA HIS A 249 13.95 -14.93 0.42
C HIS A 249 12.70 -14.18 -0.07
N SER A 250 11.57 -14.34 0.61
CA SER A 250 10.35 -13.63 0.24
C SER A 250 10.43 -12.16 0.64
N ASP A 251 10.21 -11.26 -0.31
CA ASP A 251 10.15 -9.81 -0.06
C ASP A 251 8.82 -9.38 0.55
N ASP A 252 7.76 -10.14 0.29
CA ASP A 252 6.39 -9.83 0.72
C ASP A 252 5.76 -10.99 1.48
N MET A 253 4.83 -10.65 2.35
CA MET A 253 3.87 -11.55 2.98
C MET A 253 2.48 -11.13 2.52
N VAL A 254 1.87 -11.95 1.66
CA VAL A 254 0.53 -11.70 1.09
C VAL A 254 -0.49 -12.57 1.83
N TRP A 255 -1.38 -11.93 2.58
CA TRP A 255 -2.33 -12.58 3.47
C TRP A 255 -3.73 -12.59 2.89
N LEU A 256 -4.38 -13.75 2.96
CA LEU A 256 -5.82 -13.90 2.78
C LEU A 256 -6.44 -14.39 4.09
N ALA A 257 -7.44 -13.67 4.57
CA ALA A 257 -8.11 -14.00 5.81
C ALA A 257 -9.63 -13.79 5.70
N ARG A 258 -10.41 -14.69 6.29
CA ARG A 258 -11.87 -14.64 6.27
C ARG A 258 -12.40 -14.06 7.58
N LYS A 259 -13.37 -13.15 7.47
CA LYS A 259 -14.16 -12.67 8.61
C LYS A 259 -14.98 -13.84 9.20
N ARG A 260 -14.87 -14.04 10.52
CA ARG A 260 -15.68 -15.02 11.28
C ARG A 260 -17.15 -14.64 11.36
#